data_e7e223e77ca8b1d6c9972d53f1e3245a
#
_entry.id   e7e223e77ca8b1d6c9972d53f1e3245a
#
_cell.length_a   1.000
_cell.length_b   1.000
_cell.length_c   1.000
_cell.angle_alpha   90.00
_cell.angle_beta   90.00
_cell.angle_gamma   90.00
#
_symmetry.space_group_name_H-M   'P 1'
#
loop_
_entity.id
_entity.type
_entity.pdbx_description
1 polymer ?
#
loop_
_entity_poly.entity_id
_entity_poly.type
_entity_poly.pdbx_seq_one_letter_code
_entity_poly.pdbx_strand_id
1 'polypeptide(L)'
;MDPNNPIVLLCVSGIQAEQQGRMADAHASYEQAWTNHSSDFEACIAAHYLARTQANEPDRLKWNTEALSRADAADPEQTRGFYPSLLLNLGRSHEVLGDLAEARRLFGLAAARVDELKAGPLGDMTRKGIASALERVGFPPCA
;
A
#
# COMPACT_ATOMS: atom_id res chain seq x y z
N MET A 1 -5.93 12.18 7.80
CA MET A 1 -6.46 12.18 6.41
C MET A 1 -7.83 12.85 6.43
N ASP A 2 -8.03 13.84 5.56
CA ASP A 2 -9.30 14.57 5.50
C ASP A 2 -10.39 13.67 4.92
N PRO A 3 -11.43 13.32 5.72
CA PRO A 3 -12.50 12.43 5.25
C PRO A 3 -13.39 13.07 4.18
N ASN A 4 -13.28 14.38 3.97
CA ASN A 4 -14.06 15.10 2.96
C ASN A 4 -13.29 15.30 1.65
N ASN A 5 -12.03 14.87 1.59
CA ASN A 5 -11.24 14.97 0.36
C ASN A 5 -11.88 14.11 -0.74
N PRO A 6 -12.15 14.68 -1.93
CA PRO A 6 -12.82 13.94 -3.01
C PRO A 6 -12.08 12.67 -3.43
N ILE A 7 -10.74 12.68 -3.42
CA ILE A 7 -9.95 11.50 -3.79
C ILE A 7 -10.06 10.42 -2.72
N VAL A 8 -10.03 10.82 -1.45
CA VAL A 8 -10.26 9.88 -0.33
C VAL A 8 -11.65 9.26 -0.45
N LEU A 9 -12.67 10.06 -0.76
CA LEU A 9 -14.05 9.55 -0.91
C LEU A 9 -14.16 8.54 -2.06
N LEU A 10 -13.47 8.77 -3.18
CA LEU A 10 -13.43 7.81 -4.28
C LEU A 10 -12.79 6.50 -3.84
N CYS A 11 -11.70 6.56 -3.09
CA CYS A 11 -11.05 5.37 -2.57
C CYS A 11 -11.94 4.61 -1.59
N VAL A 12 -12.64 5.33 -0.72
CA VAL A 12 -13.61 4.71 0.22
C VAL A 12 -14.72 4.00 -0.57
N SER A 13 -15.24 4.64 -1.61
CA SER A 13 -16.25 4.02 -2.49
C SER A 13 -15.72 2.74 -3.13
N GLY A 14 -14.47 2.76 -3.58
CA GLY A 14 -13.82 1.57 -4.14
C GLY A 14 -13.68 0.45 -3.12
N ILE A 15 -13.27 0.77 -1.89
CA ILE A 15 -13.15 -0.21 -0.81
C ILE A 15 -14.50 -0.87 -0.53
N GLN A 16 -15.57 -0.08 -0.47
CA GLN A 16 -16.91 -0.60 -0.28
C GLN A 16 -17.33 -1.54 -1.40
N ALA A 17 -16.99 -1.19 -2.64
CA ALA A 17 -17.25 -2.05 -3.79
C ALA A 17 -16.48 -3.38 -3.70
N GLU A 18 -15.19 -3.35 -3.28
CA GLU A 18 -14.41 -4.57 -3.05
C GLU A 18 -15.07 -5.46 -2.00
N GLN A 19 -15.51 -4.89 -0.89
CA GLN A 19 -16.17 -5.63 0.18
C GLN A 19 -17.46 -6.31 -0.27
N GLN A 20 -18.11 -5.74 -1.28
CA GLN A 20 -19.34 -6.27 -1.85
C GLN A 20 -19.08 -7.20 -3.05
N GLY A 21 -17.82 -7.48 -3.37
CA GLY A 21 -17.45 -8.31 -4.51
C GLY A 21 -17.55 -7.63 -5.87
N ARG A 22 -17.80 -6.31 -5.90
CA ARG A 22 -17.94 -5.53 -7.15
C ARG A 22 -16.59 -4.99 -7.59
N MET A 23 -15.72 -5.90 -8.05
CA MET A 23 -14.31 -5.56 -8.34
C MET A 23 -14.16 -4.58 -9.50
N ALA A 24 -14.99 -4.68 -10.54
CA ALA A 24 -14.96 -3.76 -11.68
C ALA A 24 -15.32 -2.33 -11.24
N ASP A 25 -16.28 -2.19 -10.33
CA ASP A 25 -16.68 -0.89 -9.79
C ASP A 25 -15.58 -0.31 -8.89
N ALA A 26 -14.94 -1.17 -8.10
CA ALA A 26 -13.80 -0.76 -7.27
C ALA A 26 -12.68 -0.21 -8.15
N HIS A 27 -12.30 -0.95 -9.19
CA HIS A 27 -11.26 -0.54 -10.12
C HIS A 27 -11.59 0.80 -10.77
N ALA A 28 -12.82 0.98 -11.23
CA ALA A 28 -13.27 2.23 -11.85
C ALA A 28 -13.16 3.43 -10.87
N SER A 29 -13.52 3.23 -9.61
CA SER A 29 -13.41 4.28 -8.59
C SER A 29 -11.95 4.65 -8.34
N TYR A 30 -11.05 3.67 -8.27
CA TYR A 30 -9.63 3.93 -8.06
C TYR A 30 -8.98 4.61 -9.27
N GLU A 31 -9.38 4.22 -10.49
CA GLU A 31 -8.92 4.89 -11.70
C GLU A 31 -9.37 6.35 -11.74
N GLN A 32 -10.61 6.61 -11.33
CA GLN A 32 -11.12 7.97 -11.26
C GLN A 32 -10.34 8.79 -10.23
N ALA A 33 -10.00 8.20 -9.08
CA ALA A 33 -9.16 8.86 -8.09
C ALA A 33 -7.80 9.22 -8.67
N TRP A 34 -7.16 8.30 -9.38
CA TRP A 34 -5.88 8.55 -10.03
C TRP A 34 -5.96 9.65 -11.07
N THR A 35 -6.98 9.60 -11.93
CA THR A 35 -7.18 10.59 -13.00
C THR A 35 -7.36 11.99 -12.44
N ASN A 36 -8.01 12.12 -11.29
CA ASN A 36 -8.40 13.40 -10.72
C ASN A 36 -7.47 13.90 -9.59
N HIS A 37 -6.40 13.16 -9.26
CA HIS A 37 -5.51 13.61 -8.19
C HIS A 37 -4.86 14.96 -8.53
N SER A 38 -4.63 15.77 -7.51
CA SER A 38 -3.99 17.08 -7.64
C SER A 38 -2.78 17.27 -6.74
N SER A 39 -2.40 16.23 -5.99
CA SER A 39 -1.23 16.27 -5.11
C SER A 39 -0.54 14.91 -5.08
N ASP A 40 0.71 14.87 -4.63
CA ASP A 40 1.44 13.62 -4.48
C ASP A 40 0.80 12.73 -3.41
N PHE A 41 0.24 13.31 -2.36
CA PHE A 41 -0.49 12.55 -1.36
C PHE A 41 -1.69 11.83 -1.97
N GLU A 42 -2.50 12.55 -2.76
CA GLU A 42 -3.67 11.96 -3.44
C GLU A 42 -3.25 10.89 -4.44
N ALA A 43 -2.17 11.13 -5.19
CA ALA A 43 -1.62 10.14 -6.12
C ALA A 43 -1.14 8.89 -5.39
N CYS A 44 -0.52 9.05 -4.23
CA CYS A 44 -0.07 7.93 -3.40
C CYS A 44 -1.25 7.04 -3.01
N ILE A 45 -2.33 7.63 -2.50
CA ILE A 45 -3.50 6.86 -2.09
C ILE A 45 -4.13 6.15 -3.28
N ALA A 46 -4.33 6.86 -4.38
CA ALA A 46 -4.95 6.30 -5.58
C ALA A 46 -4.12 5.13 -6.14
N ALA A 47 -2.81 5.29 -6.23
CA ALA A 47 -1.91 4.24 -6.72
C ALA A 47 -1.92 3.01 -5.80
N HIS A 48 -1.93 3.24 -4.48
CA HIS A 48 -1.97 2.17 -3.50
C HIS A 48 -3.22 1.28 -3.69
N TYR A 49 -4.37 1.89 -3.88
CA TYR A 49 -5.61 1.13 -4.10
C TYR A 49 -5.69 0.55 -5.50
N LEU A 50 -5.18 1.26 -6.53
CA LEU A 50 -5.13 0.70 -7.89
C LEU A 50 -4.34 -0.60 -7.95
N ALA A 51 -3.26 -0.71 -7.18
CA ALA A 51 -2.46 -1.92 -7.13
C ALA A 51 -3.33 -3.14 -6.76
N ARG A 52 -4.31 -2.96 -5.88
CA ARG A 52 -5.17 -4.05 -5.39
C ARG A 52 -6.05 -4.65 -6.48
N THR A 53 -6.40 -3.88 -7.51
CA THR A 53 -7.35 -4.30 -8.55
C THR A 53 -6.67 -4.67 -9.87
N GLN A 54 -5.35 -4.79 -9.88
CA GLN A 54 -4.63 -5.19 -11.08
C GLN A 54 -4.78 -6.68 -11.35
N ALA A 55 -4.83 -7.04 -12.64
CA ALA A 55 -5.04 -8.42 -13.07
C ALA A 55 -3.80 -9.31 -12.89
N ASN A 56 -2.61 -8.73 -12.85
CA ASN A 56 -1.36 -9.47 -12.77
C ASN A 56 -0.36 -8.78 -11.85
N GLU A 57 0.66 -9.53 -11.43
CA GLU A 57 1.66 -9.04 -10.47
C GLU A 57 2.60 -7.97 -11.04
N PRO A 58 3.06 -8.05 -12.31
CA PRO A 58 3.87 -6.96 -12.86
C PRO A 58 3.17 -5.60 -12.82
N ASP A 59 1.87 -5.54 -13.12
CA ASP A 59 1.10 -4.30 -13.03
C ASP A 59 0.90 -3.88 -11.58
N ARG A 60 0.69 -4.82 -10.67
CA ARG A 60 0.60 -4.54 -9.24
C ARG A 60 1.90 -3.95 -8.72
N LEU A 61 3.03 -4.51 -9.12
CA LEU A 61 4.35 -3.98 -8.79
C LEU A 61 4.50 -2.53 -9.24
N LYS A 62 4.08 -2.25 -10.47
CA LYS A 62 4.14 -0.89 -11.03
C LYS A 62 3.38 0.11 -10.16
N TRP A 63 2.15 -0.22 -9.78
CA TRP A 63 1.34 0.68 -8.97
C TRP A 63 1.83 0.79 -7.53
N ASN A 64 2.32 -0.28 -6.94
CA ASN A 64 2.94 -0.23 -5.62
C ASN A 64 4.21 0.62 -5.63
N THR A 65 5.01 0.54 -6.69
CA THR A 65 6.20 1.39 -6.88
C THR A 65 5.81 2.85 -6.99
N GLU A 66 4.78 3.15 -7.79
CA GLU A 66 4.27 4.51 -7.95
C GLU A 66 3.77 5.07 -6.62
N ALA A 67 3.04 4.27 -5.84
CA ALA A 67 2.53 4.70 -4.54
C ALA A 67 3.66 5.12 -3.59
N LEU A 68 4.72 4.32 -3.51
CA LEU A 68 5.87 4.63 -2.66
C LEU A 68 6.60 5.89 -3.14
N SER A 69 6.80 6.01 -4.45
CA SER A 69 7.43 7.19 -5.06
C SER A 69 6.66 8.47 -4.73
N ARG A 70 5.34 8.42 -4.82
CA ARG A 70 4.50 9.58 -4.50
C ARG A 70 4.50 9.89 -3.01
N ALA A 71 4.57 8.88 -2.15
CA ALA A 71 4.71 9.09 -0.71
C ALA A 71 6.00 9.83 -0.38
N ASP A 72 7.10 9.47 -1.06
CA ASP A 72 8.40 10.13 -0.87
C ASP A 72 8.38 11.59 -1.32
N ALA A 73 7.56 11.93 -2.30
CA ALA A 73 7.41 13.29 -2.81
C ALA A 73 6.41 14.14 -2.01
N ALA A 74 5.54 13.50 -1.22
CA ALA A 74 4.49 14.17 -0.46
C ALA A 74 5.03 14.69 0.88
N ASP A 75 4.20 15.50 1.55
CA ASP A 75 4.47 15.95 2.91
C ASP A 75 4.55 14.75 3.86
N PRO A 76 5.68 14.56 4.56
CA PRO A 76 5.83 13.44 5.51
C PRO A 76 4.73 13.34 6.55
N GLU A 77 4.17 14.48 6.98
CA GLU A 77 3.07 14.49 7.97
C GLU A 77 1.83 13.77 7.42
N GLN A 78 1.62 13.80 6.11
CA GLN A 78 0.47 13.16 5.48
C GLN A 78 0.70 11.66 5.23
N THR A 79 1.95 11.25 4.96
CA THR A 79 2.24 9.90 4.47
C THR A 79 2.92 8.99 5.49
N ARG A 80 3.41 9.52 6.59
CA ARG A 80 4.19 8.76 7.59
C ARG A 80 3.51 7.43 7.97
N GLY A 81 2.22 7.47 8.31
CA GLY A 81 1.49 6.30 8.75
C GLY A 81 1.23 5.26 7.66
N PHE A 82 1.45 5.60 6.39
CA PHE A 82 1.25 4.68 5.27
C PHE A 82 2.50 3.87 4.90
N TYR A 83 3.69 4.34 5.27
CA TYR A 83 4.94 3.72 4.82
C TYR A 83 5.04 2.23 5.14
N PRO A 84 4.70 1.75 6.35
CA PRO A 84 4.78 0.31 6.60
C PRO A 84 3.93 -0.51 5.63
N SER A 85 2.73 -0.06 5.32
CA SER A 85 1.84 -0.75 4.37
C SER A 85 2.36 -0.68 2.94
N LEU A 86 2.88 0.49 2.52
CA LEU A 86 3.44 0.67 1.18
C LEU A 86 4.65 -0.23 0.96
N LEU A 87 5.53 -0.28 1.94
CA LEU A 87 6.73 -1.12 1.89
C LEU A 87 6.38 -2.61 1.91
N LEU A 88 5.41 -3.00 2.74
CA LEU A 88 4.93 -4.38 2.80
C LEU A 88 4.35 -4.82 1.45
N ASN A 89 3.49 -4.01 0.85
CA ASN A 89 2.84 -4.35 -0.41
C ASN A 89 3.84 -4.44 -1.56
N LEU A 90 4.79 -3.50 -1.62
CA LEU A 90 5.83 -3.54 -2.64
C LEU A 90 6.73 -4.76 -2.45
N GLY A 91 7.08 -5.07 -1.20
CA GLY A 91 7.85 -6.28 -0.88
C GLY A 91 7.14 -7.55 -1.32
N ARG A 92 5.83 -7.63 -1.12
CA ARG A 92 5.02 -8.78 -1.56
C ARG A 92 5.04 -8.95 -3.07
N SER A 93 4.97 -7.86 -3.82
CA SER A 93 5.05 -7.92 -5.28
C SER A 93 6.40 -8.48 -5.74
N HIS A 94 7.50 -8.04 -5.12
CA HIS A 94 8.82 -8.59 -5.40
C HIS A 94 8.93 -10.07 -5.01
N GLU A 95 8.36 -10.44 -3.87
CA GLU A 95 8.34 -11.83 -3.41
C GLU A 95 7.65 -12.74 -4.43
N VAL A 96 6.46 -12.36 -4.88
CA VAL A 96 5.68 -13.13 -5.86
C VAL A 96 6.45 -13.26 -7.18
N LEU A 97 7.15 -12.22 -7.59
CA LEU A 97 7.93 -12.22 -8.83
C LEU A 97 9.30 -12.90 -8.68
N GLY A 98 9.63 -13.40 -7.49
CA GLY A 98 10.84 -14.17 -7.26
C GLY A 98 12.07 -13.37 -6.86
N ASP A 99 11.94 -12.05 -6.69
CA ASP A 99 13.03 -11.20 -6.23
C ASP A 99 13.05 -11.17 -4.70
N LEU A 100 13.54 -12.24 -4.10
CA LEU A 100 13.54 -12.42 -2.65
C LEU A 100 14.49 -11.46 -1.93
N ALA A 101 15.58 -11.08 -2.55
CA ALA A 101 16.54 -10.13 -1.96
C ALA A 101 15.88 -8.76 -1.76
N GLU A 102 15.19 -8.26 -2.79
CA GLU A 102 14.48 -6.99 -2.71
C GLU A 102 13.29 -7.08 -1.75
N ALA A 103 12.56 -8.20 -1.76
CA ALA A 103 11.47 -8.43 -0.82
C ALA A 103 11.96 -8.33 0.63
N ARG A 104 13.07 -9.01 0.95
CA ARG A 104 13.67 -8.93 2.31
C ARG A 104 14.02 -7.51 2.69
N ARG A 105 14.65 -6.77 1.77
CA ARG A 105 15.03 -5.38 2.02
C ARG A 105 13.81 -4.54 2.38
N LEU A 106 12.74 -4.66 1.60
CA LEU A 106 11.52 -3.87 1.80
C LEU A 106 10.77 -4.28 3.07
N PHE A 107 10.68 -5.58 3.37
CA PHE A 107 10.06 -6.04 4.60
C PHE A 107 10.84 -5.58 5.84
N GLY A 108 12.17 -5.56 5.75
CA GLY A 108 13.02 -5.02 6.81
C GLY A 108 12.79 -3.53 7.04
N LEU A 109 12.66 -2.75 5.96
CA LEU A 109 12.34 -1.33 6.05
C LEU A 109 10.95 -1.11 6.65
N ALA A 110 9.98 -1.95 6.28
CA ALA A 110 8.63 -1.87 6.85
C ALA A 110 8.67 -2.15 8.36
N ALA A 111 9.39 -3.17 8.78
CA ALA A 111 9.55 -3.51 10.20
C ALA A 111 10.18 -2.36 10.99
N ALA A 112 11.14 -1.67 10.40
CA ALA A 112 11.81 -0.52 11.04
C ALA A 112 10.89 0.68 11.26
N ARG A 113 9.74 0.71 10.59
CA ARG A 113 8.79 1.83 10.65
C ARG A 113 7.44 1.46 11.28
N VAL A 114 7.32 0.30 11.92
CA VAL A 114 6.03 -0.13 12.52
C VAL A 114 5.50 0.83 13.57
N ASP A 115 6.39 1.58 14.24
CA ASP A 115 5.98 2.56 15.25
C ASP A 115 5.21 3.74 14.65
N GLU A 116 5.28 3.93 13.33
CA GLU A 116 4.52 4.97 12.64
C GLU A 116 3.06 4.57 12.37
N LEU A 117 2.73 3.28 12.56
CA LEU A 117 1.36 2.80 12.40
C LEU A 117 0.48 3.30 13.53
N LYS A 118 -0.73 3.72 13.18
CA LYS A 118 -1.73 4.09 14.16
C LYS A 118 -2.20 2.86 14.93
N ALA A 119 -2.53 3.05 16.21
CA ALA A 119 -3.15 1.99 17.00
C ALA A 119 -4.51 1.62 16.40
N GLY A 120 -4.89 0.35 16.50
CA GLY A 120 -6.17 -0.15 16.04
C GLY A 120 -6.04 -1.35 15.09
N PRO A 121 -7.19 -1.88 14.61
CA PRO A 121 -7.21 -3.12 13.83
C PRO A 121 -6.38 -3.09 12.55
N LEU A 122 -6.38 -1.96 11.83
CA LEU A 122 -5.63 -1.83 10.57
C LEU A 122 -4.11 -1.85 10.82
N GLY A 123 -3.66 -1.13 11.86
CA GLY A 123 -2.26 -1.14 12.25
C GLY A 123 -1.82 -2.53 12.70
N ASP A 124 -2.65 -3.21 13.48
CA ASP A 124 -2.36 -4.57 13.95
C ASP A 124 -2.27 -5.55 12.78
N MET A 125 -3.16 -5.44 11.80
CA MET A 125 -3.14 -6.26 10.60
C MET A 125 -1.84 -6.06 9.82
N THR A 126 -1.40 -4.82 9.67
CA THR A 126 -0.15 -4.50 8.97
C THR A 126 1.05 -5.06 9.73
N ARG A 127 1.09 -4.92 11.06
CA ARG A 127 2.16 -5.49 11.89
C ARG A 127 2.25 -7.01 11.73
N LYS A 128 1.12 -7.70 11.76
CA LYS A 128 1.07 -9.16 11.55
C LYS A 128 1.53 -9.53 10.15
N GLY A 129 1.12 -8.76 9.14
CA GLY A 129 1.53 -8.99 7.76
C GLY A 129 3.04 -8.87 7.59
N ILE A 130 3.65 -7.87 8.21
CA ILE A 130 5.10 -7.67 8.17
C ILE A 130 5.83 -8.83 8.85
N ALA A 131 5.39 -9.23 10.04
CA ALA A 131 5.98 -10.36 10.76
C ALA A 131 5.92 -11.66 9.95
N SER A 132 4.76 -11.95 9.37
CA SER A 132 4.58 -13.14 8.51
C SER A 132 5.47 -13.09 7.27
N ALA A 133 5.59 -11.91 6.66
CA ALA A 133 6.42 -11.72 5.47
C ALA A 133 7.90 -11.98 5.77
N LEU A 134 8.40 -11.48 6.90
CA LEU A 134 9.78 -11.72 7.32
C LEU A 134 10.04 -13.20 7.56
N GLU A 135 9.11 -13.92 8.15
CA GLU A 135 9.22 -15.37 8.33
C GLU A 135 9.32 -16.08 6.97
N ARG A 136 8.43 -15.74 6.03
CA ARG A 136 8.39 -16.40 4.71
C ARG A 136 9.70 -16.25 3.95
N VAL A 137 10.34 -15.08 4.01
CA VAL A 137 11.59 -14.83 3.27
C VAL A 137 12.83 -15.26 4.04
N GLY A 138 12.66 -15.90 5.20
CA GLY A 138 13.76 -16.42 5.98
C GLY A 138 14.61 -15.36 6.65
N PHE A 139 14.01 -14.22 6.98
CA PHE A 139 14.71 -13.17 7.72
C PHE A 139 14.97 -13.67 9.14
N PRO A 140 16.22 -13.68 9.63
CA PRO A 140 16.47 -14.18 10.97
C PRO A 140 15.75 -13.31 12.00
N PRO A 141 15.18 -13.94 13.05
CA PRO A 141 14.61 -13.14 14.14
C PRO A 141 15.70 -12.25 14.71
N CYS A 142 15.31 -11.04 15.11
CA CYS A 142 16.24 -10.13 15.77
C CYS A 142 16.81 -10.80 17.01
N ALA A 143 18.06 -11.10 16.95
CA ALA A 143 18.78 -11.63 18.11
C ALA A 143 19.00 -10.51 19.12
#